data_fd321e0d3eb61e1970acf00ce100b26a
#
_entry.id   fd321e0d3eb61e1970acf00ce100b26a
#
_cell.length_a   1.000
_cell.length_b   1.000
_cell.length_c   1.000
_cell.angle_alpha   90.00
_cell.angle_beta   90.00
_cell.angle_gamma   90.00
#
_symmetry.space_group_name_H-M   'P 1'
#
loop_
_entity.id
_entity.type
_entity.pdbx_description
1 polymer ?
#
loop_
_entity_poly.entity_id
_entity_poly.type
_entity_poly.pdbx_seq_one_letter_code
_entity_poly.pdbx_strand_id
1 'polypeptide(L)'
;MDAGLPDALGLTEVVYEELRKPEYGAQQTLFGYVISKLKARNVLAGGSPFVRVNIEDAYDAILRLLGRNNDPLSEFVYSWDPILDHIRPQFNETAFIKSITEAITDQSRSMSHRFIQVNQHALREAAQSISEVVNSAKNIDDSSRAAAMYIDILVKVLSSPPNSAGYLDRLVSWCDKKNAIIGSLNYDMLIENSCDANNCTWDYGLDQWSCRQNVSFNKQSINLIKLHGSINWSGSLDDVIIHDSPPEIKRWRRSNASMIFGGQDGKLRVDGPFLHLRYAFEKSLNKSNRLIIVGYSFSDAHINSILRRWVTTRTKAKMIIVDPGTVDFGLNVFQQSYTDKEKERFKTVDIVHIKRTAAEGIDKALAVSDSRFNPNYEHKNGFLPHILVTRIE
;
A
#
# COMPACT_ATOMS: atom_id res chain seq x y z
N MET A 1 -13.99 -4.70 -8.19
CA MET A 1 -15.27 -4.35 -8.80
C MET A 1 -15.53 -5.14 -10.06
N ASP A 2 -15.09 -4.79 -11.25
CA ASP A 2 -15.39 -5.60 -12.45
C ASP A 2 -14.76 -7.01 -12.39
N ALA A 3 -13.55 -7.15 -11.83
CA ALA A 3 -12.94 -8.45 -11.53
C ALA A 3 -13.46 -9.08 -10.22
N GLY A 4 -14.39 -8.45 -9.51
CA GLY A 4 -14.95 -8.91 -8.25
C GLY A 4 -14.04 -8.72 -7.03
N LEU A 5 -12.86 -8.11 -7.20
CA LEU A 5 -12.05 -7.70 -6.06
C LEU A 5 -12.68 -6.50 -5.36
N PRO A 6 -12.66 -6.46 -4.02
CA PRO A 6 -13.16 -5.32 -3.27
C PRO A 6 -12.27 -4.09 -3.45
N ASP A 7 -12.87 -2.91 -3.42
CA ASP A 7 -12.15 -1.64 -3.29
C ASP A 7 -11.47 -1.52 -1.91
N ALA A 8 -10.68 -0.47 -1.69
CA ALA A 8 -10.00 -0.24 -0.43
C ALA A 8 -10.96 -0.13 0.78
N LEU A 9 -12.21 0.28 0.55
CA LEU A 9 -13.25 0.34 1.56
C LEU A 9 -13.87 -1.05 1.79
N GLY A 10 -14.09 -1.83 0.74
CA GLY A 10 -14.60 -3.20 0.82
C GLY A 10 -13.59 -4.19 1.38
N LEU A 11 -12.29 -3.97 1.14
CA LEU A 11 -11.23 -4.79 1.73
C LEU A 11 -11.27 -4.80 3.25
N THR A 12 -11.67 -3.70 3.88
CA THR A 12 -11.85 -3.62 5.34
C THR A 12 -12.86 -4.64 5.84
N GLU A 13 -13.98 -4.80 5.13
CA GLU A 13 -15.02 -5.76 5.49
C GLU A 13 -14.56 -7.20 5.28
N VAL A 14 -13.92 -7.47 4.13
CA VAL A 14 -13.38 -8.81 3.80
C VAL A 14 -12.30 -9.24 4.78
N VAL A 15 -11.37 -8.34 5.14
CA VAL A 15 -10.34 -8.62 6.14
C VAL A 15 -10.96 -8.88 7.50
N TYR A 16 -11.98 -8.11 7.91
CA TYR A 16 -12.69 -8.34 9.17
C TYR A 16 -13.38 -9.71 9.21
N GLU A 17 -14.03 -10.11 8.13
CA GLU A 17 -14.67 -11.45 8.04
C GLU A 17 -13.64 -12.58 8.07
N GLU A 18 -12.49 -12.43 7.40
CA GLU A 18 -11.41 -13.42 7.47
C GLU A 18 -10.82 -13.54 8.89
N LEU A 19 -10.73 -12.43 9.62
CA LEU A 19 -10.27 -12.38 11.01
C LEU A 19 -11.25 -13.02 12.01
N ARG A 20 -12.48 -13.33 11.62
CA ARG A 20 -13.45 -14.04 12.51
C ARG A 20 -13.07 -15.49 12.78
N LYS A 21 -12.09 -16.04 12.09
CA LYS A 21 -11.60 -17.39 12.35
C LYS A 21 -10.95 -17.47 13.73
N PRO A 22 -11.11 -18.60 14.44
CA PRO A 22 -10.67 -18.73 15.83
C PRO A 22 -9.18 -18.43 16.06
N GLU A 23 -8.34 -18.71 15.06
CA GLU A 23 -6.91 -18.47 15.12
C GLU A 23 -6.50 -16.99 15.20
N TYR A 24 -7.41 -16.06 14.90
CA TYR A 24 -7.15 -14.61 14.83
C TYR A 24 -7.80 -13.79 15.94
N GLY A 25 -8.22 -14.39 17.05
CA GLY A 25 -9.06 -13.75 18.04
C GLY A 25 -8.54 -12.39 18.56
N ALA A 26 -7.24 -12.28 18.91
CA ALA A 26 -6.66 -11.02 19.38
C ALA A 26 -6.58 -9.97 18.26
N GLN A 27 -6.24 -10.40 17.04
CA GLN A 27 -6.14 -9.55 15.86
C GLN A 27 -7.51 -9.02 15.43
N GLN A 28 -8.55 -9.87 15.50
CA GLN A 28 -9.93 -9.44 15.25
C GLN A 28 -10.36 -8.35 16.23
N THR A 29 -10.06 -8.54 17.51
CA THR A 29 -10.41 -7.56 18.57
C THR A 29 -9.71 -6.22 18.32
N LEU A 30 -8.41 -6.23 18.00
CA LEU A 30 -7.65 -5.01 17.69
C LEU A 30 -8.21 -4.33 16.43
N PHE A 31 -8.48 -5.09 15.38
CA PHE A 31 -9.02 -4.57 14.13
C PHE A 31 -10.39 -3.93 14.35
N GLY A 32 -11.30 -4.63 15.04
CA GLY A 32 -12.63 -4.10 15.39
C GLY A 32 -12.57 -2.84 16.24
N TYR A 33 -11.66 -2.79 17.22
CA TYR A 33 -11.40 -1.61 18.03
C TYR A 33 -10.96 -0.42 17.16
N VAL A 34 -9.98 -0.61 16.30
CA VAL A 34 -9.48 0.45 15.40
C VAL A 34 -10.58 0.97 14.47
N ILE A 35 -11.33 0.08 13.83
CA ILE A 35 -12.46 0.47 12.95
C ILE A 35 -13.49 1.30 13.74
N SER A 36 -13.83 0.89 14.95
CA SER A 36 -14.79 1.63 15.79
C SER A 36 -14.29 3.04 16.13
N LYS A 37 -13.01 3.19 16.46
CA LYS A 37 -12.42 4.49 16.80
C LYS A 37 -12.30 5.40 15.58
N LEU A 38 -11.94 4.87 14.40
CA LEU A 38 -11.89 5.64 13.15
C LEU A 38 -13.30 6.13 12.73
N LYS A 39 -14.33 5.30 12.88
CA LYS A 39 -15.72 5.71 12.66
C LYS A 39 -16.15 6.79 13.65
N ALA A 40 -15.85 6.63 14.96
CA ALA A 40 -16.16 7.61 15.98
C ALA A 40 -15.49 8.97 15.69
N ARG A 41 -14.21 8.97 15.30
CA ARG A 41 -13.50 10.19 14.87
C ARG A 41 -14.21 10.91 13.73
N ASN A 42 -14.68 10.16 12.73
CA ASN A 42 -15.40 10.72 11.59
C ASN A 42 -16.73 11.39 12.03
N VAL A 43 -17.46 10.75 12.92
CA VAL A 43 -18.70 11.31 13.49
C VAL A 43 -18.44 12.59 14.27
N LEU A 44 -17.40 12.62 15.09
CA LEU A 44 -17.00 13.81 15.85
C LEU A 44 -16.57 14.98 14.93
N ALA A 45 -16.08 14.67 13.73
CA ALA A 45 -15.78 15.65 12.69
C ALA A 45 -17.01 16.05 11.86
N GLY A 46 -18.22 15.65 12.23
CA GLY A 46 -19.47 15.97 11.54
C GLY A 46 -19.80 15.04 10.38
N GLY A 47 -19.07 13.95 10.19
CA GLY A 47 -19.33 12.95 9.15
C GLY A 47 -20.37 11.90 9.56
N SER A 48 -20.77 11.05 8.60
CA SER A 48 -21.73 9.98 8.84
C SER A 48 -21.14 8.82 9.64
N PRO A 49 -21.87 8.21 10.60
CA PRO A 49 -21.44 6.98 11.29
C PRO A 49 -21.42 5.75 10.36
N PHE A 50 -22.05 5.84 9.21
CA PHE A 50 -22.13 4.76 8.22
C PHE A 50 -21.01 4.82 7.18
N VAL A 51 -20.06 5.77 7.31
CA VAL A 51 -18.90 5.83 6.42
C VAL A 51 -18.08 4.55 6.58
N ARG A 52 -17.70 3.97 5.45
CA ARG A 52 -16.77 2.86 5.38
C ARG A 52 -15.35 3.34 5.70
N VAL A 53 -14.58 2.53 6.38
CA VAL A 53 -13.19 2.84 6.72
C VAL A 53 -12.28 2.26 5.64
N ASN A 54 -11.31 3.04 5.20
CA ASN A 54 -10.28 2.57 4.28
C ASN A 54 -9.35 1.60 5.01
N ILE A 55 -9.03 0.47 4.38
CA ILE A 55 -8.14 -0.54 4.94
C ILE A 55 -6.72 -0.01 5.18
N GLU A 56 -6.24 0.91 4.36
CA GLU A 56 -4.93 1.54 4.53
C GLU A 56 -4.88 2.38 5.84
N ASP A 57 -5.94 3.16 6.12
CA ASP A 57 -6.05 3.95 7.35
C ASP A 57 -6.15 3.03 8.59
N ALA A 58 -6.90 1.93 8.47
CA ALA A 58 -7.01 0.95 9.54
C ALA A 58 -5.66 0.29 9.85
N TYR A 59 -4.93 -0.11 8.80
CA TYR A 59 -3.61 -0.72 8.94
C TYR A 59 -2.57 0.24 9.53
N ASP A 60 -2.53 1.49 9.07
CA ASP A 60 -1.66 2.53 9.62
C ASP A 60 -1.92 2.74 11.11
N ALA A 61 -3.19 2.86 11.49
CA ALA A 61 -3.57 2.99 12.90
C ALA A 61 -3.15 1.77 13.73
N ILE A 62 -3.26 0.55 13.19
CA ILE A 62 -2.81 -0.68 13.85
C ILE A 62 -1.30 -0.65 14.06
N LEU A 63 -0.51 -0.31 13.03
CA LEU A 63 0.94 -0.23 13.13
C LEU A 63 1.38 0.76 14.22
N ARG A 64 0.77 1.94 14.24
CA ARG A 64 1.06 2.97 15.26
C ARG A 64 0.67 2.51 16.65
N LEU A 65 -0.47 1.83 16.81
CA LEU A 65 -0.89 1.28 18.10
C LEU A 65 0.01 0.16 18.60
N LEU A 66 0.46 -0.72 17.70
CA LEU A 66 1.41 -1.78 18.04
C LEU A 66 2.77 -1.22 18.43
N GLY A 67 3.23 -0.15 17.77
CA GLY A 67 4.48 0.56 18.07
C GLY A 67 4.38 1.66 19.11
N ARG A 68 3.20 1.87 19.74
CA ARG A 68 2.89 3.06 20.56
C ARG A 68 3.87 3.36 21.69
N ASN A 69 4.44 2.33 22.30
CA ASN A 69 5.37 2.50 23.41
C ASN A 69 6.75 3.02 22.98
N ASN A 70 7.07 2.89 21.69
CA ASN A 70 8.31 3.36 21.08
C ASN A 70 8.11 4.67 20.29
N ASP A 71 6.86 5.15 20.20
CA ASP A 71 6.55 6.40 19.51
C ASP A 71 6.95 7.59 20.42
N PRO A 72 7.68 8.59 19.92
CA PRO A 72 7.99 9.80 20.70
C PRO A 72 6.77 10.49 21.29
N LEU A 73 5.58 10.34 20.71
CA LEU A 73 4.33 10.86 21.25
C LEU A 73 3.89 10.16 22.54
N SER A 74 4.42 8.98 22.86
CA SER A 74 4.08 8.27 24.10
C SER A 74 4.34 9.09 25.35
N GLU A 75 5.36 9.94 25.33
CA GLU A 75 5.70 10.87 26.44
C GLU A 75 4.61 11.92 26.71
N PHE A 76 3.73 12.18 25.74
CA PHE A 76 2.63 13.14 25.85
C PHE A 76 1.28 12.46 26.14
N VAL A 77 1.24 11.14 26.19
CA VAL A 77 0.02 10.37 26.45
C VAL A 77 0.01 9.88 27.88
N TYR A 78 -0.86 10.46 28.70
CA TYR A 78 -0.98 10.11 30.12
C TYR A 78 -1.45 8.67 30.35
N SER A 79 -2.41 8.21 29.54
CA SER A 79 -2.87 6.82 29.57
C SER A 79 -3.43 6.41 28.19
N TRP A 80 -3.15 5.17 27.81
CA TRP A 80 -3.78 4.54 26.66
C TRP A 80 -5.12 3.92 27.07
N ASP A 81 -6.01 3.67 26.09
CA ASP A 81 -7.28 2.99 26.36
C ASP A 81 -6.99 1.59 26.95
N PRO A 82 -7.54 1.26 28.15
CA PRO A 82 -7.27 0.00 28.84
C PRO A 82 -7.55 -1.26 28.01
N ILE A 83 -8.44 -1.18 27.01
CA ILE A 83 -8.72 -2.31 26.11
C ILE A 83 -7.46 -2.76 25.37
N LEU A 84 -6.51 -1.87 25.11
CA LEU A 84 -5.26 -2.20 24.43
C LEU A 84 -4.36 -3.13 25.27
N ASP A 85 -4.54 -3.18 26.58
CA ASP A 85 -3.79 -4.08 27.45
C ASP A 85 -4.34 -5.51 27.38
N HIS A 86 -5.62 -5.66 27.07
CA HIS A 86 -6.27 -6.98 26.88
C HIS A 86 -5.96 -7.60 25.52
N ILE A 87 -5.49 -6.82 24.54
CA ILE A 87 -5.16 -7.29 23.19
C ILE A 87 -3.75 -7.91 23.15
N ARG A 88 -2.93 -7.67 24.17
CA ARG A 88 -1.59 -8.28 24.30
C ARG A 88 -1.75 -9.80 24.49
N PRO A 89 -0.93 -10.63 23.79
CA PRO A 89 -0.78 -12.02 24.20
C PRO A 89 -0.39 -12.02 25.68
N GLN A 90 -1.15 -12.74 26.49
CA GLN A 90 -0.87 -12.83 27.92
C GLN A 90 0.48 -13.52 28.12
N PHE A 91 1.53 -12.72 28.22
CA PHE A 91 2.79 -13.19 28.75
C PHE A 91 2.61 -13.30 30.28
N ASN A 92 2.74 -14.50 30.79
CA ASN A 92 2.67 -14.72 32.22
C ASN A 92 3.99 -14.27 32.85
N GLU A 93 4.12 -12.95 33.06
CA GLU A 93 5.27 -12.31 33.66
C GLU A 93 5.60 -12.94 35.02
N THR A 94 4.61 -13.24 35.83
CA THR A 94 4.78 -13.88 37.15
C THR A 94 5.40 -15.29 37.02
N ALA A 95 4.97 -16.07 36.03
CA ALA A 95 5.53 -17.39 35.80
C ALA A 95 6.99 -17.33 35.28
N PHE A 96 7.28 -16.32 34.43
CA PHE A 96 8.62 -16.10 33.90
C PHE A 96 9.59 -15.61 34.99
N ILE A 97 9.22 -14.59 35.78
CA ILE A 97 9.99 -14.10 36.91
C ILE A 97 10.22 -15.24 37.91
N LYS A 98 9.20 -16.06 38.18
CA LYS A 98 9.31 -17.22 39.04
C LYS A 98 10.30 -18.25 38.50
N SER A 99 10.25 -18.59 37.20
CA SER A 99 11.17 -19.57 36.58
C SER A 99 12.62 -19.08 36.60
N ILE A 100 12.89 -17.81 36.32
CA ILE A 100 14.22 -17.21 36.42
C ILE A 100 14.70 -17.19 37.89
N THR A 101 13.82 -16.79 38.82
CA THR A 101 14.18 -16.74 40.24
C THR A 101 14.48 -18.15 40.77
N GLU A 102 13.72 -19.15 40.36
CA GLU A 102 13.97 -20.56 40.72
C GLU A 102 15.28 -21.08 40.14
N ALA A 103 15.56 -20.81 38.83
CA ALA A 103 16.80 -21.20 38.18
C ALA A 103 18.04 -20.56 38.85
N ILE A 104 17.96 -19.29 39.24
CA ILE A 104 19.02 -18.58 39.96
C ILE A 104 19.17 -19.12 41.40
N THR A 105 18.06 -19.46 42.07
CA THR A 105 18.04 -19.94 43.42
C THR A 105 18.56 -21.39 43.54
N ASP A 106 18.27 -22.23 42.55
CA ASP A 106 18.80 -23.62 42.51
C ASP A 106 20.30 -23.68 42.25
N GLN A 107 20.85 -22.79 41.44
CA GLN A 107 22.31 -22.67 41.30
C GLN A 107 22.98 -22.14 42.58
N SER A 108 22.30 -21.33 43.36
CA SER A 108 22.84 -20.77 44.62
C SER A 108 22.81 -21.77 45.78
N ARG A 109 21.99 -22.83 45.73
CA ARG A 109 21.96 -23.91 46.75
C ARG A 109 23.23 -24.77 46.79
N SER A 110 24.05 -24.69 45.77
CA SER A 110 25.34 -25.40 45.73
C SER A 110 26.53 -24.63 46.30
N MET A 111 26.35 -23.34 46.67
CA MET A 111 27.38 -22.49 47.25
C MET A 111 27.04 -22.06 48.70
N SER A 112 27.98 -22.14 49.60
CA SER A 112 27.88 -21.99 51.08
C SER A 112 27.10 -20.77 51.59
N HIS A 113 26.34 -20.98 52.65
CA HIS A 113 25.29 -20.20 53.28
C HIS A 113 25.59 -18.75 53.71
N ARG A 114 26.80 -18.21 53.59
CA ARG A 114 27.14 -16.87 54.10
C ARG A 114 27.08 -15.70 53.11
N PHE A 115 26.93 -15.96 51.82
CA PHE A 115 26.90 -14.92 50.76
C PHE A 115 25.48 -14.64 50.24
N ILE A 116 24.46 -15.36 50.68
CA ILE A 116 23.16 -15.43 50.03
C ILE A 116 22.19 -14.26 50.39
N GLN A 117 22.32 -13.66 51.57
CA GLN A 117 21.33 -12.64 51.96
C GLN A 117 21.48 -11.26 51.33
N VAL A 118 22.68 -10.89 50.87
CA VAL A 118 22.97 -9.56 50.30
C VAL A 118 22.61 -9.50 48.81
N ASN A 119 22.51 -10.64 48.12
CA ASN A 119 22.33 -10.67 46.66
C ASN A 119 20.87 -10.95 46.21
N GLN A 120 19.95 -11.36 47.05
CA GLN A 120 18.59 -11.70 46.65
C GLN A 120 17.82 -10.51 46.08
N HIS A 121 18.03 -9.31 46.62
CA HIS A 121 17.38 -8.10 46.11
C HIS A 121 17.94 -7.72 44.74
N ALA A 122 19.27 -7.69 44.60
CA ALA A 122 19.93 -7.38 43.34
C ALA A 122 19.62 -8.41 42.23
N LEU A 123 19.48 -9.69 42.60
CA LEU A 123 19.11 -10.76 41.66
C LEU A 123 17.65 -10.65 41.22
N ARG A 124 16.75 -10.22 42.12
CA ARG A 124 15.35 -9.92 41.75
C ARG A 124 15.25 -8.71 40.83
N GLU A 125 15.96 -7.64 41.12
CA GLU A 125 16.02 -6.44 40.26
C GLU A 125 16.63 -6.78 38.88
N ALA A 126 17.70 -7.59 38.85
CA ALA A 126 18.27 -8.04 37.58
C ALA A 126 17.29 -8.93 36.79
N ALA A 127 16.60 -9.86 37.45
CA ALA A 127 15.58 -10.71 36.83
C ALA A 127 14.39 -9.87 36.32
N GLN A 128 14.00 -8.84 37.03
CA GLN A 128 12.94 -7.93 36.64
C GLN A 128 13.36 -7.07 35.43
N SER A 129 14.58 -6.53 35.44
CA SER A 129 15.14 -5.77 34.31
C SER A 129 15.30 -6.64 33.05
N ILE A 130 15.74 -7.89 33.21
CA ILE A 130 15.83 -8.85 32.10
C ILE A 130 14.43 -9.17 31.59
N SER A 131 13.43 -9.35 32.48
CA SER A 131 12.04 -9.58 32.12
C SER A 131 11.45 -8.41 31.31
N GLU A 132 11.73 -7.17 31.71
CA GLU A 132 11.32 -5.96 30.99
C GLU A 132 11.95 -5.88 29.60
N VAL A 133 13.25 -6.18 29.47
CA VAL A 133 13.96 -6.22 28.17
C VAL A 133 13.40 -7.32 27.27
N VAL A 134 13.20 -8.53 27.81
CA VAL A 134 12.63 -9.66 27.05
C VAL A 134 11.16 -9.35 26.63
N ASN A 135 10.39 -8.70 27.50
CA ASN A 135 9.03 -8.31 27.18
C ASN A 135 8.99 -7.20 26.12
N SER A 136 9.91 -6.24 26.16
CA SER A 136 10.05 -5.24 25.11
C SER A 136 10.45 -5.88 23.76
N ALA A 137 11.42 -6.79 23.77
CA ALA A 137 11.84 -7.52 22.57
C ALA A 137 10.70 -8.41 22.02
N LYS A 138 9.97 -9.10 22.91
CA LYS A 138 8.83 -9.95 22.52
C LYS A 138 7.65 -9.13 22.00
N ASN A 139 7.39 -7.97 22.58
CA ASN A 139 6.36 -7.04 22.10
C ASN A 139 6.68 -6.55 20.67
N ILE A 140 7.96 -6.31 20.34
CA ILE A 140 8.37 -5.94 18.98
C ILE A 140 8.14 -7.12 18.02
N ASP A 141 8.53 -8.34 18.39
CA ASP A 141 8.33 -9.53 17.55
C ASP A 141 6.84 -9.84 17.36
N ASP A 142 6.05 -9.78 18.42
CA ASP A 142 4.59 -10.00 18.36
C ASP A 142 3.89 -8.89 17.56
N SER A 143 4.34 -7.64 17.64
CA SER A 143 3.79 -6.52 16.86
C SER A 143 4.09 -6.69 15.37
N SER A 144 5.32 -7.03 15.02
CA SER A 144 5.73 -7.30 13.65
C SER A 144 4.98 -8.51 13.07
N ARG A 145 4.79 -9.54 13.88
CA ARG A 145 4.04 -10.73 13.50
C ARG A 145 2.54 -10.43 13.30
N ALA A 146 1.95 -9.63 14.20
CA ALA A 146 0.56 -9.20 14.05
C ALA A 146 0.35 -8.36 12.80
N ALA A 147 1.24 -7.41 12.51
CA ALA A 147 1.21 -6.61 11.29
C ALA A 147 1.32 -7.48 10.04
N ALA A 148 2.25 -8.46 10.03
CA ALA A 148 2.41 -9.39 8.91
C ALA A 148 1.15 -10.22 8.63
N MET A 149 0.37 -10.59 9.65
CA MET A 149 -0.88 -11.34 9.47
C MET A 149 -1.94 -10.57 8.68
N TYR A 150 -2.05 -9.26 8.87
CA TYR A 150 -2.98 -8.45 8.06
C TYR A 150 -2.56 -8.40 6.60
N ILE A 151 -1.27 -8.30 6.34
CA ILE A 151 -0.73 -8.37 4.97
C ILE A 151 -0.97 -9.75 4.35
N ASP A 152 -0.76 -10.84 5.11
CA ASP A 152 -1.02 -12.20 4.64
C ASP A 152 -2.49 -12.37 4.19
N ILE A 153 -3.44 -11.81 4.96
CA ILE A 153 -4.86 -11.85 4.61
C ILE A 153 -5.13 -11.04 3.33
N LEU A 154 -4.54 -9.85 3.22
CA LEU A 154 -4.68 -9.02 2.03
C LEU A 154 -4.14 -9.72 0.78
N VAL A 155 -2.95 -10.29 0.86
CA VAL A 155 -2.37 -11.07 -0.25
C VAL A 155 -3.29 -12.20 -0.66
N LYS A 156 -3.83 -12.95 0.31
CA LYS A 156 -4.77 -14.05 0.04
C LYS A 156 -6.02 -13.57 -0.70
N VAL A 157 -6.62 -12.47 -0.25
CA VAL A 157 -7.83 -11.89 -0.89
C VAL A 157 -7.52 -11.43 -2.30
N LEU A 158 -6.41 -10.71 -2.51
CA LEU A 158 -6.02 -10.13 -3.79
C LEU A 158 -5.48 -11.15 -4.79
N SER A 159 -5.03 -12.32 -4.32
CA SER A 159 -4.50 -13.40 -5.18
C SER A 159 -5.58 -14.20 -5.89
N SER A 160 -6.84 -14.10 -5.46
CA SER A 160 -7.93 -14.93 -5.97
C SER A 160 -9.11 -14.06 -6.42
N PRO A 161 -8.99 -13.33 -7.54
CA PRO A 161 -10.11 -12.55 -8.05
C PRO A 161 -11.29 -13.48 -8.42
N PRO A 162 -12.51 -13.16 -7.97
CA PRO A 162 -13.66 -14.03 -8.21
C PRO A 162 -14.12 -14.05 -9.67
N ASN A 163 -13.79 -13.00 -10.44
CA ASN A 163 -14.18 -12.87 -11.85
C ASN A 163 -12.95 -12.77 -12.75
N SER A 164 -13.13 -13.14 -14.02
CA SER A 164 -12.11 -12.90 -15.05
C SER A 164 -11.90 -11.41 -15.30
N ALA A 165 -10.66 -11.01 -15.50
CA ALA A 165 -10.27 -9.66 -15.88
C ALA A 165 -10.19 -9.47 -17.41
N GLY A 166 -10.90 -10.26 -18.21
CA GLY A 166 -10.86 -10.22 -19.68
C GLY A 166 -11.13 -8.84 -20.30
N TYR A 167 -11.76 -7.92 -19.56
CA TYR A 167 -11.90 -6.53 -19.99
C TYR A 167 -10.56 -5.78 -20.10
N LEU A 168 -9.48 -6.30 -19.50
CA LEU A 168 -8.12 -5.74 -19.61
C LEU A 168 -7.39 -6.21 -20.88
N ASP A 169 -7.82 -7.29 -21.53
CA ASP A 169 -7.12 -7.91 -22.64
C ASP A 169 -6.92 -6.93 -23.81
N ARG A 170 -7.95 -6.14 -24.09
CA ARG A 170 -7.86 -5.11 -25.11
C ARG A 170 -6.93 -3.97 -24.72
N LEU A 171 -6.89 -3.64 -23.42
CA LEU A 171 -5.99 -2.63 -22.89
C LEU A 171 -4.54 -3.05 -23.05
N VAL A 172 -4.17 -4.25 -22.59
CA VAL A 172 -2.78 -4.72 -22.66
C VAL A 172 -2.31 -4.90 -24.11
N SER A 173 -3.17 -5.44 -24.97
CA SER A 173 -2.89 -5.55 -26.42
C SER A 173 -2.70 -4.17 -27.10
N TRP A 174 -3.46 -3.16 -26.65
CA TRP A 174 -3.30 -1.79 -27.15
C TRP A 174 -2.01 -1.16 -26.61
N CYS A 175 -1.69 -1.36 -25.32
CA CYS A 175 -0.47 -0.86 -24.71
C CYS A 175 0.78 -1.45 -25.38
N ASP A 176 0.77 -2.75 -25.69
CA ASP A 176 1.84 -3.42 -26.41
C ASP A 176 2.07 -2.79 -27.80
N LYS A 177 1.00 -2.68 -28.60
CA LYS A 177 1.05 -2.07 -29.94
C LYS A 177 1.47 -0.61 -29.97
N LYS A 178 1.16 0.14 -28.91
CA LYS A 178 1.45 1.59 -28.81
C LYS A 178 2.70 1.88 -28.01
N ASN A 179 3.36 0.88 -27.47
CA ASN A 179 4.48 1.03 -26.55
C ASN A 179 4.10 1.96 -25.39
N ALA A 180 2.87 1.76 -24.86
CA ALA A 180 2.32 2.57 -23.79
C ALA A 180 2.86 2.13 -22.44
N ILE A 181 2.87 3.04 -21.47
CA ILE A 181 3.34 2.78 -20.12
C ILE A 181 2.13 2.70 -19.19
N ILE A 182 2.10 1.70 -18.34
CA ILE A 182 1.06 1.52 -17.34
C ILE A 182 1.62 1.87 -15.96
N GLY A 183 1.03 2.87 -15.30
CA GLY A 183 1.25 3.15 -13.88
C GLY A 183 0.10 2.57 -13.08
N SER A 184 0.37 1.63 -12.18
CA SER A 184 -0.64 1.00 -11.34
C SER A 184 -0.45 1.36 -9.87
N LEU A 185 -1.56 1.68 -9.19
CA LEU A 185 -1.63 1.86 -7.74
C LEU A 185 -2.17 0.61 -7.04
N ASN A 186 -2.56 -0.40 -7.82
CA ASN A 186 -3.10 -1.66 -7.31
C ASN A 186 -1.98 -2.63 -6.95
N TYR A 187 -2.24 -3.44 -5.93
CA TYR A 187 -1.34 -4.50 -5.46
C TYR A 187 -1.55 -5.83 -6.20
N ASP A 188 -2.74 -6.03 -6.80
CA ASP A 188 -3.13 -7.26 -7.51
C ASP A 188 -2.30 -7.49 -8.79
N MET A 189 -2.46 -8.67 -9.39
CA MET A 189 -1.78 -9.09 -10.62
C MET A 189 -2.73 -9.16 -11.83
N LEU A 190 -3.80 -8.39 -11.85
CA LEU A 190 -4.78 -8.47 -12.95
C LEU A 190 -4.21 -8.06 -14.30
N ILE A 191 -3.34 -7.04 -14.32
CA ILE A 191 -2.69 -6.55 -15.54
C ILE A 191 -1.68 -7.58 -16.03
N GLU A 192 -0.85 -8.11 -15.13
CA GLU A 192 0.14 -9.13 -15.40
C GLU A 192 -0.51 -10.39 -16.00
N ASN A 193 -1.55 -10.89 -15.33
CA ASN A 193 -2.31 -12.06 -15.79
C ASN A 193 -2.95 -11.82 -17.15
N SER A 194 -3.45 -10.61 -17.43
CA SER A 194 -3.99 -10.27 -18.75
C SER A 194 -2.88 -10.16 -19.81
N CYS A 195 -1.70 -9.66 -19.47
CA CYS A 195 -0.55 -9.67 -20.37
C CYS A 195 -0.17 -11.10 -20.77
N ASP A 196 -0.05 -11.99 -19.78
CA ASP A 196 0.32 -13.39 -19.99
C ASP A 196 -0.73 -14.12 -20.86
N ALA A 197 -2.01 -13.89 -20.59
CA ALA A 197 -3.11 -14.48 -21.39
C ALA A 197 -3.12 -14.00 -22.86
N ASN A 198 -2.59 -12.81 -23.14
CA ASN A 198 -2.54 -12.22 -24.47
C ASN A 198 -1.14 -12.31 -25.12
N ASN A 199 -0.21 -13.06 -24.52
CA ASN A 199 1.20 -13.19 -24.98
C ASN A 199 1.91 -11.83 -25.12
N CYS A 200 1.54 -10.85 -24.31
CA CYS A 200 2.22 -9.58 -24.20
C CYS A 200 3.30 -9.66 -23.11
N THR A 201 4.52 -9.26 -23.43
CA THR A 201 5.58 -9.18 -22.42
C THR A 201 5.43 -7.91 -21.60
N TRP A 202 5.70 -8.01 -20.32
CA TRP A 202 5.66 -6.88 -19.39
C TRP A 202 6.91 -6.84 -18.50
N ASP A 203 7.23 -5.66 -17.94
CA ASP A 203 8.43 -5.43 -17.15
C ASP A 203 8.16 -4.39 -16.07
N TYR A 204 8.50 -4.70 -14.82
CA TYR A 204 8.45 -3.75 -13.70
C TYR A 204 9.63 -2.77 -13.68
N GLY A 205 10.67 -3.05 -14.46
CA GLY A 205 11.92 -2.28 -14.49
C GLY A 205 12.84 -2.55 -13.31
N LEU A 206 12.65 -3.65 -12.59
CA LEU A 206 13.38 -3.98 -11.36
C LEU A 206 14.44 -5.08 -11.50
N ASP A 207 14.67 -5.61 -12.69
CA ASP A 207 15.63 -6.71 -12.93
C ASP A 207 17.07 -6.38 -12.46
N GLN A 208 17.41 -5.10 -12.45
CA GLN A 208 18.73 -4.63 -12.00
C GLN A 208 18.71 -3.97 -10.62
N TRP A 209 17.57 -4.04 -9.91
CA TRP A 209 17.41 -3.34 -8.64
C TRP A 209 18.42 -3.82 -7.60
N SER A 210 18.50 -5.12 -7.35
CA SER A 210 19.40 -5.72 -6.35
C SER A 210 20.88 -5.40 -6.58
N CYS A 211 21.29 -5.24 -7.85
CA CYS A 211 22.67 -5.00 -8.21
C CYS A 211 23.07 -3.53 -8.33
N ARG A 212 22.13 -2.69 -8.79
CA ARG A 212 22.44 -1.30 -9.20
C ARG A 212 21.51 -0.27 -8.57
N GLN A 213 20.49 -0.69 -7.86
CA GLN A 213 19.41 0.16 -7.32
C GLN A 213 18.88 1.14 -8.38
N ASN A 214 18.68 0.64 -9.59
CA ASN A 214 18.22 1.41 -10.74
C ASN A 214 16.99 0.77 -11.37
N VAL A 215 16.02 1.61 -11.74
CA VAL A 215 14.84 1.21 -12.49
C VAL A 215 15.13 1.33 -13.98
N SER A 216 15.09 0.21 -14.70
CA SER A 216 15.41 0.13 -16.13
C SER A 216 14.48 -0.84 -16.82
N PHE A 217 13.77 -0.39 -17.85
CA PHE A 217 12.76 -1.17 -18.57
C PHE A 217 13.31 -1.76 -19.85
N ASN A 218 12.83 -2.96 -20.17
CA ASN A 218 13.05 -3.58 -21.47
C ASN A 218 12.23 -2.85 -22.55
N LYS A 219 12.87 -2.54 -23.68
CA LYS A 219 12.23 -1.79 -24.78
C LYS A 219 11.15 -2.59 -25.52
N GLN A 220 11.13 -3.91 -25.37
CA GLN A 220 10.20 -4.82 -26.06
C GLN A 220 9.05 -5.26 -25.17
N SER A 221 8.92 -4.69 -23.98
CA SER A 221 7.90 -5.06 -23.00
C SER A 221 7.02 -3.86 -22.63
N ILE A 222 5.80 -4.11 -22.19
CA ILE A 222 4.95 -3.10 -21.56
C ILE A 222 5.61 -2.69 -20.26
N ASN A 223 5.95 -1.41 -20.10
CA ASN A 223 6.48 -0.87 -18.86
C ASN A 223 5.36 -0.77 -17.84
N LEU A 224 5.33 -1.68 -16.87
CA LEU A 224 4.33 -1.74 -15.81
C LEU A 224 4.90 -1.20 -14.50
N ILE A 225 4.59 0.03 -14.16
CA ILE A 225 5.12 0.71 -12.97
C ILE A 225 4.15 0.54 -11.80
N LYS A 226 4.46 -0.37 -10.88
CA LYS A 226 3.67 -0.61 -9.66
C LYS A 226 4.11 0.36 -8.57
N LEU A 227 3.43 1.50 -8.49
CA LEU A 227 3.80 2.63 -7.63
C LEU A 227 3.70 2.34 -6.12
N HIS A 228 2.86 1.38 -5.74
CA HIS A 228 2.67 0.94 -4.36
C HIS A 228 3.19 -0.48 -4.11
N GLY A 229 3.90 -1.07 -5.06
CA GLY A 229 4.35 -2.46 -5.00
C GLY A 229 3.31 -3.46 -5.48
N SER A 230 3.57 -4.73 -5.26
CA SER A 230 2.74 -5.83 -5.76
C SER A 230 2.74 -7.03 -4.82
N ILE A 231 1.65 -7.80 -4.82
CA ILE A 231 1.50 -9.02 -4.01
C ILE A 231 2.48 -10.13 -4.39
N ASN A 232 3.11 -10.06 -5.56
CA ASN A 232 4.12 -11.04 -5.99
C ASN A 232 5.57 -10.59 -5.71
N TRP A 233 5.77 -9.49 -5.00
CA TRP A 233 7.11 -9.05 -4.59
C TRP A 233 7.43 -9.52 -3.18
N SER A 234 8.67 -9.97 -2.97
CA SER A 234 9.19 -10.34 -1.66
C SER A 234 10.64 -9.86 -1.49
N GLY A 235 11.29 -10.23 -0.39
CA GLY A 235 12.67 -9.84 -0.11
C GLY A 235 12.79 -8.59 0.74
N SER A 236 13.97 -8.01 0.79
CA SER A 236 14.22 -6.72 1.46
C SER A 236 13.99 -5.56 0.49
N LEU A 237 14.01 -4.35 1.02
CA LEU A 237 13.89 -3.14 0.20
C LEU A 237 15.08 -2.94 -0.75
N ASP A 238 16.26 -3.45 -0.37
CA ASP A 238 17.47 -3.40 -1.19
C ASP A 238 17.57 -4.57 -2.17
N ASP A 239 16.83 -5.64 -1.92
CA ASP A 239 16.84 -6.88 -2.72
C ASP A 239 15.41 -7.38 -2.95
N VAL A 240 14.71 -6.74 -3.86
CA VAL A 240 13.34 -7.10 -4.23
C VAL A 240 13.35 -8.31 -5.15
N ILE A 241 12.68 -9.37 -4.71
CA ILE A 241 12.50 -10.61 -5.47
C ILE A 241 11.11 -10.60 -6.09
N ILE A 242 11.03 -10.74 -7.40
CA ILE A 242 9.77 -10.83 -8.15
C ILE A 242 9.45 -12.30 -8.38
N HIS A 243 8.22 -12.68 -8.12
CA HIS A 243 7.70 -14.03 -8.33
C HIS A 243 6.66 -14.05 -9.45
N ASP A 244 6.56 -15.15 -10.17
CA ASP A 244 5.53 -15.34 -11.21
C ASP A 244 4.12 -15.39 -10.62
N SER A 245 4.00 -15.74 -9.35
CA SER A 245 2.75 -15.74 -8.58
C SER A 245 3.03 -15.28 -7.14
N PRO A 246 2.00 -14.83 -6.40
CA PRO A 246 2.16 -14.48 -5.01
C PRO A 246 2.79 -15.64 -4.22
N PRO A 247 3.89 -15.40 -3.47
CA PRO A 247 4.56 -16.46 -2.74
C PRO A 247 3.69 -16.99 -1.61
N GLU A 248 3.87 -18.27 -1.25
CA GLU A 248 3.14 -18.87 -0.12
C GLU A 248 3.36 -18.06 1.18
N ILE A 249 2.29 -17.86 1.95
CA ILE A 249 2.24 -17.08 3.19
C ILE A 249 3.37 -17.42 4.18
N LYS A 250 3.75 -18.72 4.27
CA LYS A 250 4.85 -19.18 5.15
C LYS A 250 6.21 -18.59 4.80
N ARG A 251 6.43 -18.21 3.54
CA ARG A 251 7.67 -17.56 3.07
C ARG A 251 7.66 -16.05 3.29
N TRP A 252 6.50 -15.43 3.27
CA TRP A 252 6.31 -13.99 3.53
C TRP A 252 6.73 -13.58 4.94
N ARG A 253 6.55 -14.43 5.95
CA ARG A 253 6.92 -14.15 7.33
C ARG A 253 8.41 -13.87 7.55
N ARG A 254 9.26 -14.16 6.58
CA ARG A 254 10.72 -13.94 6.64
C ARG A 254 11.19 -12.76 5.79
N SER A 255 10.33 -12.18 4.97
CA SER A 255 10.65 -11.07 4.10
C SER A 255 9.72 -9.90 4.37
N ASN A 256 10.27 -8.72 4.54
CA ASN A 256 9.46 -7.49 4.57
C ASN A 256 8.74 -7.39 3.24
N ALA A 257 7.42 -7.43 3.24
CA ALA A 257 6.62 -7.35 2.03
C ALA A 257 6.96 -6.07 1.27
N SER A 258 7.29 -6.20 -0.01
CA SER A 258 7.62 -5.06 -0.87
C SER A 258 6.35 -4.36 -1.36
N MET A 259 5.46 -4.03 -0.42
CA MET A 259 4.26 -3.23 -0.65
C MET A 259 4.27 -2.00 0.25
N ILE A 260 3.89 -0.86 -0.32
CA ILE A 260 3.55 0.31 0.48
C ILE A 260 2.08 0.18 0.86
N PHE A 261 1.83 -0.32 2.05
CA PHE A 261 0.49 -0.42 2.60
C PHE A 261 0.39 0.44 3.85
N GLY A 262 -0.59 1.35 3.88
CA GLY A 262 -0.78 2.28 5.01
C GLY A 262 -0.95 3.74 4.57
N GLY A 263 -1.15 4.62 5.55
CA GLY A 263 -1.50 6.03 5.36
C GLY A 263 -0.50 6.87 4.57
N GLN A 264 -0.81 8.15 4.43
CA GLN A 264 -0.06 9.07 3.55
C GLN A 264 1.45 9.14 3.85
N ASP A 265 1.85 8.99 5.11
CA ASP A 265 3.27 9.01 5.51
C ASP A 265 4.03 7.77 5.04
N GLY A 266 3.37 6.61 4.96
CA GLY A 266 3.94 5.37 4.44
C GLY A 266 4.20 5.41 2.92
N LYS A 267 3.45 6.22 2.17
CA LYS A 267 3.54 6.33 0.71
C LYS A 267 4.75 7.13 0.21
N LEU A 268 5.45 7.82 1.11
CA LEU A 268 6.72 8.53 0.83
C LEU A 268 7.96 7.73 1.24
N ARG A 269 7.91 6.42 1.21
CA ARG A 269 9.11 5.64 1.51
C ARG A 269 10.26 6.05 0.59
N VAL A 270 11.35 6.46 1.21
CA VAL A 270 12.60 6.83 0.52
C VAL A 270 13.43 5.57 0.23
N ASP A 271 13.23 4.56 1.05
CA ASP A 271 13.88 3.26 1.00
C ASP A 271 13.21 2.35 -0.06
N GLY A 272 13.99 1.45 -0.64
CA GLY A 272 13.54 0.52 -1.66
C GLY A 272 13.31 1.16 -3.04
N PRO A 273 12.61 0.46 -3.96
CA PRO A 273 12.45 0.89 -5.33
C PRO A 273 11.42 2.01 -5.53
N PHE A 274 10.61 2.32 -4.53
CA PHE A 274 9.40 3.13 -4.66
C PHE A 274 9.67 4.55 -5.14
N LEU A 275 10.69 5.21 -4.59
CA LEU A 275 11.09 6.55 -5.03
C LEU A 275 11.56 6.54 -6.49
N HIS A 276 12.30 5.51 -6.89
CA HIS A 276 12.80 5.36 -8.26
C HIS A 276 11.67 5.01 -9.24
N LEU A 277 10.72 4.17 -8.84
CA LEU A 277 9.52 3.87 -9.64
C LEU A 277 8.65 5.12 -9.82
N ARG A 278 8.46 5.89 -8.76
CA ARG A 278 7.76 7.18 -8.82
C ARG A 278 8.46 8.16 -9.77
N TYR A 279 9.79 8.27 -9.69
CA TYR A 279 10.57 9.11 -10.59
C TYR A 279 10.48 8.62 -12.05
N ALA A 280 10.57 7.30 -12.28
CA ALA A 280 10.40 6.71 -13.59
C ALA A 280 9.01 7.00 -14.18
N PHE A 281 7.96 6.89 -13.35
CA PHE A 281 6.59 7.26 -13.74
C PHE A 281 6.48 8.74 -14.11
N GLU A 282 6.95 9.64 -13.26
CA GLU A 282 6.94 11.09 -13.52
C GLU A 282 7.73 11.45 -14.79
N LYS A 283 8.91 10.87 -14.96
CA LYS A 283 9.75 11.05 -16.16
C LYS A 283 9.04 10.57 -17.43
N SER A 284 8.34 9.46 -17.34
CA SER A 284 7.56 8.89 -18.44
C SER A 284 6.35 9.77 -18.76
N LEU A 285 5.62 10.17 -17.73
CA LEU A 285 4.47 11.08 -17.86
C LEU A 285 4.89 12.41 -18.49
N ASN A 286 6.05 12.93 -18.13
CA ASN A 286 6.62 14.15 -18.71
C ASN A 286 6.98 14.05 -20.20
N LYS A 287 7.01 12.86 -20.78
CA LYS A 287 7.20 12.63 -22.21
C LYS A 287 5.88 12.44 -22.97
N SER A 288 4.75 12.34 -22.26
CA SER A 288 3.44 12.08 -22.85
C SER A 288 2.56 13.33 -22.86
N ASN A 289 1.77 13.48 -23.92
CA ASN A 289 0.68 14.46 -24.00
C ASN A 289 -0.70 13.79 -23.86
N ARG A 290 -0.75 12.50 -23.61
CA ARG A 290 -2.00 11.74 -23.44
C ARG A 290 -1.92 10.93 -22.17
N LEU A 291 -2.97 11.01 -21.37
CA LEU A 291 -3.11 10.32 -20.11
C LEU A 291 -4.51 9.71 -20.03
N ILE A 292 -4.58 8.42 -19.79
CA ILE A 292 -5.82 7.73 -19.47
C ILE A 292 -5.77 7.36 -17.99
N ILE A 293 -6.80 7.70 -17.25
CA ILE A 293 -6.96 7.40 -15.83
C ILE A 293 -8.18 6.49 -15.69
N VAL A 294 -8.02 5.35 -15.03
CA VAL A 294 -9.10 4.37 -14.85
C VAL A 294 -9.28 4.07 -13.37
N GLY A 295 -10.47 4.31 -12.85
CA GLY A 295 -10.87 3.96 -11.48
C GLY A 295 -10.05 4.63 -10.38
N TYR A 296 -9.52 5.82 -10.58
CA TYR A 296 -8.71 6.53 -9.59
C TYR A 296 -9.52 7.62 -8.89
N SER A 297 -9.66 7.48 -7.57
CA SER A 297 -10.46 8.39 -6.72
C SER A 297 -9.79 9.75 -6.43
N PHE A 298 -8.54 9.97 -6.89
CA PHE A 298 -7.73 11.15 -6.58
C PHE A 298 -7.50 11.39 -5.08
N SER A 299 -7.45 10.31 -4.30
CA SER A 299 -7.20 10.38 -2.86
C SER A 299 -5.72 10.39 -2.48
N ASP A 300 -4.80 10.01 -3.39
CA ASP A 300 -3.38 9.96 -3.15
C ASP A 300 -2.71 11.31 -3.46
N ALA A 301 -2.33 12.04 -2.41
CA ALA A 301 -1.73 13.37 -2.54
C ALA A 301 -0.43 13.39 -3.36
N HIS A 302 0.35 12.29 -3.32
CA HIS A 302 1.63 12.19 -4.02
C HIS A 302 1.43 12.00 -5.52
N ILE A 303 0.49 11.15 -5.90
CA ILE A 303 0.11 10.98 -7.30
C ILE A 303 -0.55 12.24 -7.83
N ASN A 304 -1.45 12.84 -7.05
CA ASN A 304 -2.09 14.10 -7.40
C ASN A 304 -1.06 15.20 -7.67
N SER A 305 0.03 15.27 -6.90
CA SER A 305 1.10 16.26 -7.12
C SER A 305 1.81 16.07 -8.46
N ILE A 306 2.02 14.82 -8.90
CA ILE A 306 2.59 14.48 -10.21
C ILE A 306 1.63 14.88 -11.33
N LEU A 307 0.36 14.49 -11.21
CA LEU A 307 -0.68 14.81 -12.18
C LEU A 307 -0.87 16.32 -12.32
N ARG A 308 -0.91 17.04 -11.21
CA ARG A 308 -0.98 18.51 -11.18
C ARG A 308 0.19 19.13 -11.94
N ARG A 309 1.41 18.70 -11.70
CA ARG A 309 2.60 19.18 -12.39
C ARG A 309 2.50 18.91 -13.89
N TRP A 310 2.07 17.71 -14.28
CA TRP A 310 1.88 17.35 -15.67
C TRP A 310 0.88 18.26 -16.37
N VAL A 311 -0.29 18.47 -15.79
CA VAL A 311 -1.34 19.37 -16.33
C VAL A 311 -0.85 20.82 -16.45
N THR A 312 -0.13 21.32 -15.44
CA THR A 312 0.31 22.72 -15.43
C THR A 312 1.53 23.01 -16.31
N THR A 313 2.27 21.99 -16.72
CA THR A 313 3.45 22.15 -17.58
C THR A 313 3.17 21.91 -19.06
N ARG A 314 1.99 21.36 -19.42
CA ARG A 314 1.63 21.03 -20.80
C ARG A 314 0.77 22.10 -21.44
N THR A 315 1.03 22.39 -22.69
CA THR A 315 0.27 23.37 -23.47
C THR A 315 -0.82 22.77 -24.33
N LYS A 316 -0.77 21.45 -24.56
CA LYS A 316 -1.74 20.69 -25.38
C LYS A 316 -1.70 19.26 -24.93
N ALA A 317 -2.51 18.93 -23.92
CA ALA A 317 -2.60 17.59 -23.38
C ALA A 317 -4.05 17.09 -23.42
N LYS A 318 -4.21 15.79 -23.49
CA LYS A 318 -5.50 15.12 -23.39
C LYS A 318 -5.51 14.18 -22.20
N MET A 319 -6.46 14.38 -21.30
CA MET A 319 -6.71 13.52 -20.16
C MET A 319 -8.07 12.84 -20.34
N ILE A 320 -8.09 11.53 -20.23
CA ILE A 320 -9.31 10.73 -20.30
C ILE A 320 -9.49 10.05 -18.97
N ILE A 321 -10.62 10.28 -18.31
CA ILE A 321 -10.94 9.71 -17.00
C ILE A 321 -12.07 8.72 -17.20
N VAL A 322 -11.86 7.47 -16.81
CA VAL A 322 -12.87 6.40 -16.78
C VAL A 322 -13.22 6.14 -15.33
N ASP A 323 -14.41 6.56 -14.92
CA ASP A 323 -14.91 6.39 -13.56
C ASP A 323 -16.45 6.44 -13.57
N PRO A 324 -17.17 5.52 -12.89
CA PRO A 324 -18.63 5.50 -12.86
C PRO A 324 -19.22 6.65 -12.02
N GLY A 325 -18.44 7.19 -11.10
CA GLY A 325 -18.86 8.27 -10.21
C GLY A 325 -18.76 9.65 -10.83
N THR A 326 -19.15 10.65 -10.06
CA THR A 326 -18.90 12.06 -10.35
C THR A 326 -17.57 12.47 -9.72
N VAL A 327 -16.45 12.06 -10.32
CA VAL A 327 -15.15 12.56 -9.88
C VAL A 327 -15.01 13.99 -10.38
N ASP A 328 -15.16 14.94 -9.49
CA ASP A 328 -14.79 16.32 -9.80
C ASP A 328 -13.26 16.45 -9.65
N PHE A 329 -12.56 16.09 -10.74
CA PHE A 329 -11.13 16.21 -10.83
C PHE A 329 -10.64 17.63 -10.46
N GLY A 330 -11.38 18.65 -10.87
CA GLY A 330 -11.06 20.05 -10.58
C GLY A 330 -11.08 20.35 -9.08
N LEU A 331 -12.08 19.87 -8.36
CA LEU A 331 -12.26 20.13 -6.93
C LEU A 331 -11.21 19.43 -6.06
N ASN A 332 -10.94 18.15 -6.28
CA ASN A 332 -10.14 17.36 -5.37
C ASN A 332 -8.62 17.56 -5.52
N VAL A 333 -8.15 17.75 -6.76
CA VAL A 333 -6.71 17.84 -7.03
C VAL A 333 -6.23 19.29 -7.05
N PHE A 334 -7.11 20.22 -7.37
CA PHE A 334 -6.71 21.53 -7.83
C PHE A 334 -7.19 22.71 -6.98
N GLN A 335 -8.18 22.56 -6.11
CA GLN A 335 -8.83 23.73 -5.46
C GLN A 335 -8.02 24.38 -4.33
N GLN A 336 -7.05 23.73 -3.71
CA GLN A 336 -6.48 24.28 -2.48
C GLN A 336 -5.31 25.27 -2.65
N SER A 337 -4.73 25.43 -3.83
CA SER A 337 -3.60 26.37 -4.00
C SER A 337 -3.19 26.66 -5.46
N TYR A 338 -4.12 27.13 -6.28
CA TYR A 338 -3.78 27.57 -7.64
C TYR A 338 -3.35 29.04 -7.71
N THR A 339 -2.23 29.26 -8.35
CA THR A 339 -1.93 30.57 -8.95
C THR A 339 -2.82 30.77 -10.18
N ASP A 340 -3.18 32.01 -10.50
CA ASP A 340 -4.00 32.28 -11.69
C ASP A 340 -3.32 31.79 -12.97
N LYS A 341 -2.00 31.77 -13.02
CA LYS A 341 -1.22 31.22 -14.12
C LYS A 341 -1.41 29.72 -14.30
N GLU A 342 -1.55 28.94 -13.23
CA GLU A 342 -1.84 27.52 -13.29
C GLU A 342 -3.27 27.27 -13.76
N LYS A 343 -4.24 28.07 -13.32
CA LYS A 343 -5.65 28.00 -13.79
C LYS A 343 -5.76 28.21 -15.29
N GLU A 344 -5.04 29.19 -15.83
CA GLU A 344 -5.03 29.44 -17.28
C GLU A 344 -4.40 28.28 -18.06
N ARG A 345 -3.34 27.65 -17.56
CA ARG A 345 -2.74 26.47 -18.18
C ARG A 345 -3.65 25.26 -18.13
N PHE A 346 -4.37 25.06 -17.03
CA PHE A 346 -5.33 23.98 -16.89
C PHE A 346 -6.43 24.04 -17.98
N LYS A 347 -6.89 25.23 -18.37
CA LYS A 347 -7.86 25.41 -19.45
C LYS A 347 -7.38 24.90 -20.81
N THR A 348 -6.09 24.67 -20.98
CA THR A 348 -5.51 24.14 -22.24
C THR A 348 -5.47 22.63 -22.34
N VAL A 349 -5.86 21.92 -21.28
CA VAL A 349 -5.94 20.45 -21.26
C VAL A 349 -7.36 20.00 -21.65
N ASP A 350 -7.44 19.15 -22.66
CA ASP A 350 -8.70 18.51 -23.06
C ASP A 350 -9.01 17.36 -22.11
N ILE A 351 -10.04 17.53 -21.26
CA ILE A 351 -10.45 16.52 -20.28
C ILE A 351 -11.75 15.87 -20.72
N VAL A 352 -11.68 14.56 -20.94
CA VAL A 352 -12.81 13.72 -21.31
C VAL A 352 -13.17 12.79 -20.15
N HIS A 353 -14.35 12.90 -19.60
CA HIS A 353 -14.85 12.01 -18.56
C HIS A 353 -15.81 10.96 -19.15
N ILE A 354 -15.46 9.70 -19.03
CA ILE A 354 -16.26 8.53 -19.43
C ILE A 354 -16.88 7.94 -18.16
N LYS A 355 -18.14 8.28 -17.89
CA LYS A 355 -18.89 7.81 -16.72
C LYS A 355 -19.31 6.34 -16.90
N ARG A 356 -18.34 5.43 -16.74
CA ARG A 356 -18.50 3.98 -16.88
C ARG A 356 -17.54 3.26 -15.95
N THR A 357 -17.83 2.00 -15.64
CA THR A 357 -16.87 1.10 -15.00
C THR A 357 -15.66 0.87 -15.92
N ALA A 358 -14.59 0.28 -15.40
CA ALA A 358 -13.41 -0.06 -16.18
C ALA A 358 -13.77 -0.99 -17.35
N ALA A 359 -14.57 -2.02 -17.11
CA ALA A 359 -15.00 -3.00 -18.12
C ALA A 359 -15.76 -2.36 -19.28
N GLU A 360 -16.60 -1.36 -19.01
CA GLU A 360 -17.39 -0.69 -20.04
C GLU A 360 -16.72 0.51 -20.69
N GLY A 361 -15.74 1.11 -20.00
CA GLY A 361 -15.16 2.41 -20.34
C GLY A 361 -13.82 2.34 -21.03
N ILE A 362 -13.01 1.32 -20.79
CA ILE A 362 -11.65 1.19 -21.33
C ILE A 362 -11.66 1.28 -22.86
N ASP A 363 -12.50 0.53 -23.54
CA ASP A 363 -12.58 0.54 -24.99
C ASP A 363 -12.89 1.91 -25.58
N LYS A 364 -13.80 2.64 -24.94
CA LYS A 364 -14.13 4.01 -25.33
C LYS A 364 -12.95 4.96 -25.09
N ALA A 365 -12.24 4.78 -23.97
CA ALA A 365 -11.06 5.59 -23.65
C ALA A 365 -9.94 5.38 -24.67
N LEU A 366 -9.69 4.15 -25.07
CA LEU A 366 -8.69 3.81 -26.10
C LEU A 366 -9.06 4.43 -27.45
N ALA A 367 -10.33 4.32 -27.88
CA ALA A 367 -10.82 4.92 -29.11
C ALA A 367 -10.71 6.47 -29.09
N VAL A 368 -11.06 7.10 -27.96
CA VAL A 368 -10.91 8.56 -27.76
C VAL A 368 -9.43 8.95 -27.74
N SER A 369 -8.57 8.13 -27.17
CA SER A 369 -7.11 8.37 -27.16
C SER A 369 -6.51 8.29 -28.55
N ASP A 370 -6.99 7.37 -29.41
CA ASP A 370 -6.52 7.23 -30.78
C ASP A 370 -7.12 8.29 -31.74
N SER A 371 -8.21 8.94 -31.35
CA SER A 371 -8.80 10.01 -32.17
C SER A 371 -7.80 11.15 -32.35
N ARG A 372 -7.65 11.61 -33.59
CA ARG A 372 -6.74 12.70 -33.94
C ARG A 372 -7.07 13.94 -33.11
N PHE A 373 -6.08 14.50 -32.48
CA PHE A 373 -6.10 15.91 -32.11
C PHE A 373 -6.38 16.70 -33.37
N ASN A 374 -7.28 17.70 -33.28
CA ASN A 374 -7.66 18.65 -34.32
C ASN A 374 -6.69 18.73 -35.51
N PRO A 375 -7.14 18.59 -36.77
CA PRO A 375 -6.33 18.36 -37.98
C PRO A 375 -5.22 19.39 -38.29
N ASN A 376 -5.11 20.46 -37.53
CA ASN A 376 -4.06 21.48 -37.70
C ASN A 376 -2.74 21.19 -36.96
N TYR A 377 -2.53 19.98 -36.45
CA TYR A 377 -1.32 19.58 -35.73
C TYR A 377 -0.59 18.43 -36.40
N GLU A 378 0.29 18.75 -37.32
CA GLU A 378 1.31 17.82 -37.83
C GLU A 378 2.37 17.58 -36.76
N HIS A 379 2.46 16.36 -36.25
CA HIS A 379 3.59 15.90 -35.44
C HIS A 379 4.81 15.70 -36.32
N LYS A 380 5.78 16.60 -36.20
CA LYS A 380 7.11 16.45 -36.85
C LYS A 380 8.05 15.48 -36.12
N ASN A 381 7.70 14.92 -34.97
CA ASN A 381 8.58 14.00 -34.23
C ASN A 381 7.78 12.91 -33.55
N GLY A 382 8.13 11.68 -33.88
CA GLY A 382 7.90 10.39 -33.24
C GLY A 382 6.73 10.20 -32.25
N PHE A 383 6.16 9.01 -32.27
CA PHE A 383 5.14 8.54 -31.32
C PHE A 383 5.48 8.92 -29.87
N LEU A 384 4.69 9.79 -29.29
CA LEU A 384 4.76 10.04 -27.85
C LEU A 384 4.07 8.88 -27.12
N PRO A 385 4.68 8.34 -26.06
CA PRO A 385 4.08 7.26 -25.29
C PRO A 385 2.76 7.70 -24.65
N HIS A 386 1.79 6.80 -24.66
CA HIS A 386 0.56 6.96 -23.89
C HIS A 386 0.80 6.45 -22.48
N ILE A 387 0.21 7.08 -21.49
CA ILE A 387 0.35 6.67 -20.09
C ILE A 387 -1.02 6.40 -19.52
N LEU A 388 -1.15 5.27 -18.86
CA LEU A 388 -2.32 4.84 -18.14
C LEU A 388 -2.03 4.86 -16.64
N VAL A 389 -2.87 5.50 -15.86
CA VAL A 389 -2.89 5.36 -14.41
C VAL A 389 -4.12 4.54 -14.06
N THR A 390 -3.89 3.35 -13.50
CA THR A 390 -4.98 2.51 -13.01
C THR A 390 -4.96 2.44 -11.49
N ARG A 391 -6.06 2.78 -10.89
CA ARG A 391 -6.51 2.25 -9.63
C ARG A 391 -7.88 1.65 -9.91
N ILE A 392 -7.92 0.35 -10.13
CA ILE A 392 -9.18 -0.35 -10.31
C ILE A 392 -9.76 -0.55 -8.91
N GLU A 393 -10.56 0.41 -8.47
CA GLU A 393 -11.34 0.33 -7.24
C GLU A 393 -12.59 -0.51 -7.45
#